data_79d637b46a3023b93996a2f286865a7b
#
_entry.id   79d637b46a3023b93996a2f286865a7b
#
_cell.length_a   1.000
_cell.length_b   1.000
_cell.length_c   1.000
_cell.angle_alpha   90.00
_cell.angle_beta   90.00
_cell.angle_gamma   90.00
#
_symmetry.space_group_name_H-M   'P 1'
#
loop_
_entity.id
_entity.type
_entity.pdbx_description
1 polymer ?
#
loop_
_entity_poly.entity_id
_entity_poly.type
_entity_poly.pdbx_seq_one_letter_code
_entity_poly.pdbx_strand_id
1 'polypeptide(L)'
;MSVTSRSSARFLVPFLMQNLKFDSVIDIGCGDGQFVSEFIKNGVKEVKGIEGEWTLETITEPDLPWLRIADLSNKINFETKFDLAICLEVAEHLDEIYADTLVRNLVNASDVIFFSAAIPGQGGTNHVNLQYPEYWATKFSKFGYFLDWDPRSVLSGNEEVAPWYQQNCLLYKKSSSSASTFVIPKVIKHPEIFPELQSLQYKISKLPRRLLGRIKRILSGKV
;
A
#
# COMPACT_ATOMS: atom_id res chain seq x y z
N MET A 1 -13.66 -2.15 -18.44
CA MET A 1 -13.60 -0.94 -17.58
C MET A 1 -12.24 -0.89 -16.96
N SER A 2 -11.58 0.26 -16.92
CA SER A 2 -10.30 0.38 -16.20
C SER A 2 -10.55 0.22 -14.70
N VAL A 3 -9.73 -0.59 -14.04
CA VAL A 3 -9.78 -0.75 -12.58
C VAL A 3 -9.23 0.52 -11.94
N THR A 4 -9.95 1.09 -10.97
CA THR A 4 -9.65 2.37 -10.33
C THR A 4 -9.43 2.19 -8.83
N SER A 5 -8.97 3.23 -8.14
CA SER A 5 -8.89 3.24 -6.67
C SER A 5 -10.26 2.97 -6.05
N ARG A 6 -11.35 3.49 -6.65
CA ARG A 6 -12.72 3.26 -6.17
C ARG A 6 -13.15 1.79 -6.25
N SER A 7 -12.87 1.08 -7.34
CA SER A 7 -13.16 -0.36 -7.44
C SER A 7 -12.30 -1.14 -6.44
N SER A 8 -11.03 -0.77 -6.31
CA SER A 8 -10.11 -1.40 -5.38
C SER A 8 -10.54 -1.22 -3.92
N ALA A 9 -11.04 -0.04 -3.53
CA ALA A 9 -11.55 0.21 -2.18
C ALA A 9 -12.74 -0.71 -1.85
N ARG A 10 -13.66 -0.94 -2.80
CA ARG A 10 -14.80 -1.85 -2.62
C ARG A 10 -14.41 -3.30 -2.34
N PHE A 11 -13.27 -3.72 -2.86
CA PHE A 11 -12.72 -5.05 -2.58
C PHE A 11 -11.84 -5.04 -1.33
N LEU A 12 -10.86 -4.12 -1.25
CA LEU A 12 -9.85 -4.11 -0.21
C LEU A 12 -10.41 -3.82 1.19
N VAL A 13 -11.46 -2.97 1.31
CA VAL A 13 -12.05 -2.67 2.62
C VAL A 13 -12.70 -3.91 3.24
N PRO A 14 -13.65 -4.61 2.59
CA PRO A 14 -14.17 -5.87 3.10
C PRO A 14 -13.09 -6.92 3.33
N PHE A 15 -12.09 -7.00 2.45
CA PHE A 15 -10.96 -7.92 2.59
C PHE A 15 -10.15 -7.64 3.87
N LEU A 16 -9.86 -6.38 4.18
CA LEU A 16 -9.20 -6.00 5.44
C LEU A 16 -10.06 -6.33 6.65
N MET A 17 -11.37 -6.04 6.61
CA MET A 17 -12.31 -6.34 7.70
C MET A 17 -12.47 -7.84 7.98
N GLN A 18 -12.31 -8.69 6.97
CA GLN A 18 -12.34 -10.14 7.13
C GLN A 18 -11.06 -10.69 7.78
N ASN A 19 -9.93 -10.02 7.58
CA ASN A 19 -8.61 -10.51 7.99
C ASN A 19 -8.05 -9.78 9.24
N LEU A 20 -8.59 -8.61 9.57
CA LEU A 20 -8.14 -7.78 10.70
C LEU A 20 -9.34 -7.41 11.57
N LYS A 21 -9.07 -7.13 12.85
CA LYS A 21 -10.08 -6.58 13.77
C LYS A 21 -9.73 -5.13 14.04
N PHE A 22 -10.64 -4.23 13.72
CA PHE A 22 -10.53 -2.81 13.98
C PHE A 22 -11.91 -2.16 14.01
N ASP A 23 -12.08 -1.16 14.86
CA ASP A 23 -13.26 -0.33 14.98
C ASP A 23 -12.97 1.11 14.53
N SER A 24 -11.70 1.49 14.45
CA SER A 24 -11.25 2.82 14.06
C SER A 24 -10.17 2.74 12.97
N VAL A 25 -10.30 3.60 11.93
CA VAL A 25 -9.37 3.67 10.79
C VAL A 25 -9.01 5.10 10.48
N ILE A 26 -7.74 5.32 10.17
CA ILE A 26 -7.27 6.56 9.58
C ILE A 26 -6.61 6.31 8.22
N ASP A 27 -7.00 7.09 7.21
CA ASP A 27 -6.42 7.09 5.87
C ASP A 27 -5.50 8.31 5.71
N ILE A 28 -4.19 8.07 5.65
CA ILE A 28 -3.17 9.12 5.54
C ILE A 28 -2.75 9.25 4.07
N GLY A 29 -3.15 10.36 3.44
CA GLY A 29 -3.13 10.56 2.00
C GLY A 29 -4.41 10.02 1.36
N CYS A 30 -5.56 10.41 1.91
CA CYS A 30 -6.86 9.83 1.55
C CYS A 30 -7.41 10.26 0.18
N GLY A 31 -6.75 11.21 -0.49
CA GLY A 31 -7.22 11.75 -1.77
C GLY A 31 -8.64 12.29 -1.68
N ASP A 32 -9.49 11.84 -2.58
CA ASP A 32 -10.93 12.17 -2.62
C ASP A 32 -11.79 11.34 -1.66
N GLY A 33 -11.19 10.57 -0.73
CA GLY A 33 -11.87 9.83 0.32
C GLY A 33 -12.54 8.52 -0.11
N GLN A 34 -12.10 7.88 -1.18
CA GLN A 34 -12.74 6.65 -1.69
C GLN A 34 -12.65 5.50 -0.70
N PHE A 35 -11.49 5.28 -0.05
CA PHE A 35 -11.34 4.28 1.01
C PHE A 35 -12.11 4.69 2.26
N VAL A 36 -12.04 5.95 2.67
CA VAL A 36 -12.80 6.49 3.80
C VAL A 36 -14.30 6.22 3.63
N SER A 37 -14.85 6.57 2.46
CA SER A 37 -16.28 6.34 2.14
C SER A 37 -16.64 4.87 2.21
N GLU A 38 -15.76 3.97 1.77
CA GLU A 38 -16.02 2.55 1.78
C GLU A 38 -15.94 1.96 3.20
N PHE A 39 -15.02 2.42 4.07
CA PHE A 39 -15.00 2.05 5.48
C PHE A 39 -16.27 2.49 6.20
N ILE A 40 -16.73 3.72 5.98
CA ILE A 40 -17.99 4.24 6.55
C ILE A 40 -19.18 3.37 6.11
N LYS A 41 -19.31 3.05 4.83
CA LYS A 41 -20.39 2.20 4.30
C LYS A 41 -20.40 0.80 4.92
N ASN A 42 -19.22 0.25 5.20
CA ASN A 42 -19.09 -1.06 5.81
C ASN A 42 -19.23 -1.04 7.35
N GLY A 43 -19.58 0.12 7.94
CA GLY A 43 -19.95 0.24 9.35
C GLY A 43 -18.77 0.35 10.32
N VAL A 44 -17.59 0.78 9.87
CA VAL A 44 -16.46 1.11 10.77
C VAL A 44 -16.87 2.30 11.63
N LYS A 45 -16.67 2.19 12.95
CA LYS A 45 -17.24 3.13 13.92
C LYS A 45 -16.61 4.53 13.85
N GLU A 46 -15.32 4.58 13.67
CA GLU A 46 -14.57 5.82 13.55
C GLU A 46 -13.67 5.76 12.31
N VAL A 47 -13.90 6.69 11.38
CA VAL A 47 -13.09 6.80 10.16
C VAL A 47 -12.65 8.24 10.00
N LYS A 48 -11.34 8.45 9.80
CA LYS A 48 -10.75 9.76 9.50
C LYS A 48 -9.87 9.64 8.27
N GLY A 49 -9.73 10.76 7.56
CA GLY A 49 -8.82 10.94 6.45
C GLY A 49 -7.96 12.17 6.63
N ILE A 50 -6.72 12.11 6.22
CA ILE A 50 -5.81 13.27 6.18
C ILE A 50 -5.33 13.45 4.75
N GLU A 51 -5.40 14.69 4.25
CA GLU A 51 -4.89 15.04 2.94
C GLU A 51 -4.36 16.48 2.90
N GLY A 52 -3.55 16.82 1.88
CA GLY A 52 -3.05 18.15 1.62
C GLY A 52 -4.14 19.13 1.13
N GLU A 53 -3.85 20.43 1.16
CA GLU A 53 -4.80 21.49 0.74
C GLU A 53 -5.27 21.35 -0.70
N TRP A 54 -4.48 20.75 -1.59
CA TRP A 54 -4.82 20.52 -2.99
C TRP A 54 -6.12 19.73 -3.18
N THR A 55 -6.47 18.87 -2.21
CA THR A 55 -7.71 18.07 -2.26
C THR A 55 -8.96 18.92 -2.21
N LEU A 56 -8.89 20.13 -1.64
CA LEU A 56 -10.01 21.08 -1.58
C LEU A 56 -10.47 21.53 -2.99
N GLU A 57 -9.61 21.42 -4.00
CA GLU A 57 -9.98 21.70 -5.39
C GLU A 57 -10.83 20.58 -6.01
N THR A 58 -10.75 19.38 -5.46
CA THR A 58 -11.42 18.17 -5.98
C THR A 58 -12.63 17.74 -5.18
N ILE A 59 -12.69 18.12 -3.90
CA ILE A 59 -13.81 17.83 -3.02
C ILE A 59 -14.88 18.93 -3.18
N THR A 60 -16.06 18.51 -3.61
CA THR A 60 -17.20 19.42 -3.86
C THR A 60 -18.00 19.76 -2.58
N GLU A 61 -17.82 18.99 -1.52
CA GLU A 61 -18.51 19.19 -0.24
C GLU A 61 -17.51 19.76 0.79
N PRO A 62 -17.68 21.03 1.24
CA PRO A 62 -16.68 21.72 2.06
C PRO A 62 -16.57 21.19 3.52
N ASP A 63 -17.61 20.53 4.04
CA ASP A 63 -17.69 20.09 5.43
C ASP A 63 -17.75 18.56 5.53
N LEU A 64 -16.60 17.91 5.31
CA LEU A 64 -16.49 16.47 5.51
C LEU A 64 -15.97 16.19 6.93
N PRO A 65 -16.79 15.69 7.86
CA PRO A 65 -16.41 15.52 9.27
C PRO A 65 -15.29 14.49 9.48
N TRP A 66 -15.01 13.70 8.47
CA TRP A 66 -13.93 12.74 8.47
C TRP A 66 -12.59 13.31 7.96
N LEU A 67 -12.61 14.45 7.22
CA LEU A 67 -11.42 15.02 6.59
C LEU A 67 -10.69 16.00 7.51
N ARG A 68 -9.38 15.80 7.63
CA ARG A 68 -8.45 16.77 8.21
C ARG A 68 -7.45 17.19 7.15
N ILE A 69 -7.36 18.48 6.89
CA ILE A 69 -6.32 19.05 6.02
C ILE A 69 -5.02 19.17 6.80
N ALA A 70 -3.95 18.54 6.27
CA ALA A 70 -2.61 18.67 6.81
C ALA A 70 -1.55 18.31 5.75
N ASP A 71 -0.42 19.00 5.79
CA ASP A 71 0.74 18.67 4.96
C ASP A 71 1.49 17.47 5.56
N LEU A 72 1.55 16.37 4.79
CA LEU A 72 2.17 15.11 5.20
C LEU A 72 3.70 15.18 5.33
N SER A 73 4.32 16.22 4.78
CA SER A 73 5.75 16.51 4.97
C SER A 73 6.05 17.04 6.38
N ASN A 74 5.04 17.48 7.12
CA ASN A 74 5.13 17.96 8.47
C ASN A 74 4.72 16.91 9.50
N LYS A 75 5.18 17.09 10.75
CA LYS A 75 4.75 16.23 11.86
C LYS A 75 3.27 16.44 12.18
N ILE A 76 2.52 15.35 12.20
CA ILE A 76 1.12 15.33 12.59
C ILE A 76 0.99 14.74 14.00
N ASN A 77 0.24 15.43 14.85
CA ASN A 77 -0.06 14.96 16.19
C ASN A 77 -1.45 14.29 16.20
N PHE A 78 -1.53 13.14 16.86
CA PHE A 78 -2.76 12.38 17.11
C PHE A 78 -3.00 12.35 18.61
N GLU A 79 -4.24 12.62 19.04
CA GLU A 79 -4.64 12.54 20.46
C GLU A 79 -4.70 11.09 20.93
N THR A 80 -5.21 10.22 20.08
CA THR A 80 -5.33 8.77 20.30
C THR A 80 -4.86 8.02 19.06
N LYS A 81 -4.51 6.74 19.23
CA LYS A 81 -4.22 5.87 18.11
C LYS A 81 -5.50 5.26 17.55
N PHE A 82 -5.52 5.08 16.24
CA PHE A 82 -6.49 4.27 15.53
C PHE A 82 -6.08 2.81 15.56
N ASP A 83 -7.04 1.89 15.41
CA ASP A 83 -6.75 0.47 15.31
C ASP A 83 -6.01 0.11 14.02
N LEU A 84 -6.31 0.83 12.93
CA LEU A 84 -5.68 0.67 11.63
C LEU A 84 -5.33 2.02 11.01
N ALA A 85 -4.12 2.19 10.54
CA ALA A 85 -3.76 3.25 9.60
C ALA A 85 -3.58 2.66 8.20
N ILE A 86 -4.13 3.32 7.19
CA ILE A 86 -3.80 3.02 5.80
C ILE A 86 -3.06 4.20 5.17
N CYS A 87 -2.14 3.90 4.23
CA CYS A 87 -1.43 4.90 3.43
C CYS A 87 -1.06 4.22 2.10
N LEU A 88 -1.81 4.53 1.06
CA LEU A 88 -1.83 3.74 -0.17
C LEU A 88 -1.48 4.59 -1.40
N GLU A 89 -0.30 4.34 -2.00
CA GLU A 89 0.23 5.07 -3.16
C GLU A 89 0.33 6.59 -2.86
N VAL A 90 1.00 6.94 -1.77
CA VAL A 90 1.18 8.32 -1.29
C VAL A 90 2.65 8.67 -1.17
N ALA A 91 3.45 7.76 -0.64
CA ALA A 91 4.83 8.02 -0.24
C ALA A 91 5.75 8.38 -1.42
N GLU A 92 5.42 7.94 -2.62
CA GLU A 92 6.09 8.27 -3.87
C GLU A 92 5.89 9.72 -4.33
N HIS A 93 4.87 10.41 -3.82
CA HIS A 93 4.57 11.82 -4.11
C HIS A 93 5.26 12.79 -3.17
N LEU A 94 5.87 12.30 -2.09
CA LEU A 94 6.63 13.10 -1.14
C LEU A 94 8.13 12.98 -1.43
N ASP A 95 8.86 14.09 -1.46
CA ASP A 95 10.32 14.05 -1.59
C ASP A 95 10.94 13.12 -0.54
N GLU A 96 12.01 12.43 -0.90
CA GLU A 96 12.67 11.43 -0.04
C GLU A 96 13.05 11.99 1.34
N ILE A 97 13.36 13.28 1.44
CA ILE A 97 13.71 13.94 2.71
C ILE A 97 12.58 13.87 3.75
N TYR A 98 11.31 13.72 3.30
CA TYR A 98 10.14 13.62 4.17
C TYR A 98 9.73 12.17 4.49
N ALA A 99 10.40 11.18 3.93
CA ALA A 99 10.04 9.78 4.13
C ALA A 99 10.06 9.36 5.61
N ASP A 100 11.02 9.83 6.40
CA ASP A 100 11.07 9.57 7.85
C ASP A 100 9.94 10.28 8.61
N THR A 101 9.50 11.45 8.14
CA THR A 101 8.36 12.18 8.71
C THR A 101 7.07 11.43 8.43
N LEU A 102 6.83 10.98 7.19
CA LEU A 102 5.66 10.19 6.83
C LEU A 102 5.58 8.91 7.67
N VAL A 103 6.67 8.12 7.74
CA VAL A 103 6.69 6.90 8.55
C VAL A 103 6.43 7.22 10.03
N ARG A 104 6.99 8.31 10.57
CA ARG A 104 6.71 8.76 11.94
C ARG A 104 5.23 9.13 12.14
N ASN A 105 4.61 9.78 11.19
CA ASN A 105 3.17 10.08 11.23
C ASN A 105 2.35 8.79 11.28
N LEU A 106 2.68 7.80 10.44
CA LEU A 106 2.00 6.51 10.41
C LEU A 106 2.13 5.72 11.72
N VAL A 107 3.34 5.60 12.27
CA VAL A 107 3.58 4.86 13.52
C VAL A 107 3.00 5.56 14.76
N ASN A 108 2.81 6.88 14.68
CA ASN A 108 2.10 7.64 15.71
C ASN A 108 0.59 7.46 15.60
N ALA A 109 0.07 7.22 14.39
CA ALA A 109 -1.36 7.07 14.13
C ALA A 109 -1.90 5.70 14.53
N SER A 110 -1.14 4.61 14.33
CA SER A 110 -1.60 3.25 14.62
C SER A 110 -0.45 2.27 14.88
N ASP A 111 -0.74 1.20 15.62
CA ASP A 111 0.18 0.06 15.78
C ASP A 111 0.04 -0.97 14.63
N VAL A 112 -0.95 -0.81 13.75
CA VAL A 112 -1.20 -1.64 12.56
C VAL A 112 -1.30 -0.73 11.33
N ILE A 113 -0.43 -0.94 10.34
CA ILE A 113 -0.30 -0.05 9.19
C ILE A 113 -0.41 -0.87 7.90
N PHE A 114 -1.42 -0.59 7.10
CA PHE A 114 -1.55 -1.12 5.74
C PHE A 114 -1.01 -0.08 4.76
N PHE A 115 0.08 -0.44 4.08
CA PHE A 115 0.91 0.49 3.34
C PHE A 115 1.17 0.01 1.92
N SER A 116 1.14 0.93 0.95
CA SER A 116 1.70 0.72 -0.37
C SER A 116 2.40 1.98 -0.88
N ALA A 117 3.41 1.78 -1.71
CA ALA A 117 4.10 2.85 -2.41
C ALA A 117 4.64 2.35 -3.75
N ALA A 118 4.65 3.22 -4.76
CA ALA A 118 5.15 2.92 -6.08
C ALA A 118 6.65 2.57 -6.06
N ILE A 119 7.00 1.53 -6.82
CA ILE A 119 8.39 1.06 -6.93
C ILE A 119 9.11 1.65 -8.15
N PRO A 120 10.46 1.63 -8.19
CA PRO A 120 11.24 2.07 -9.35
C PRO A 120 10.80 1.41 -10.65
N GLY A 121 10.50 2.24 -11.65
CA GLY A 121 9.98 1.83 -12.96
C GLY A 121 8.45 1.76 -13.04
N GLN A 122 7.72 1.90 -11.95
CA GLN A 122 6.29 2.13 -11.96
C GLN A 122 6.04 3.58 -12.40
N GLY A 123 5.48 3.81 -13.57
CA GLY A 123 5.12 5.13 -14.03
C GLY A 123 4.11 5.80 -13.09
N GLY A 124 3.87 7.09 -13.29
CA GLY A 124 2.90 7.87 -12.53
C GLY A 124 3.20 9.36 -12.59
N THR A 125 2.19 10.19 -12.33
CA THR A 125 2.33 11.65 -12.33
C THR A 125 2.91 12.07 -10.97
N ASN A 126 3.94 12.92 -10.99
CA ASN A 126 4.59 13.46 -9.79
C ASN A 126 5.17 12.38 -8.84
N HIS A 127 5.63 11.26 -9.37
CA HIS A 127 6.38 10.27 -8.61
C HIS A 127 7.82 10.76 -8.45
N VAL A 128 8.15 11.33 -7.31
CA VAL A 128 9.46 11.91 -6.98
C VAL A 128 10.32 11.01 -6.09
N ASN A 129 9.71 10.00 -5.46
CA ASN A 129 10.37 9.13 -4.46
C ASN A 129 9.98 7.66 -4.66
N LEU A 130 10.39 7.09 -5.78
CA LEU A 130 10.17 5.67 -6.07
C LEU A 130 11.17 4.81 -5.31
N GLN A 131 10.69 3.99 -4.37
CA GLN A 131 11.52 3.16 -3.50
C GLN A 131 11.07 1.71 -3.48
N TYR A 132 12.02 0.78 -3.36
CA TYR A 132 11.69 -0.62 -3.18
C TYR A 132 11.11 -0.90 -1.78
N PRO A 133 10.32 -1.99 -1.61
CA PRO A 133 9.70 -2.33 -0.32
C PRO A 133 10.69 -2.45 0.86
N GLU A 134 11.94 -2.85 0.59
CA GLU A 134 13.02 -2.91 1.58
C GLU A 134 13.32 -1.55 2.24
N TYR A 135 13.30 -0.48 1.46
CA TYR A 135 13.52 0.89 1.96
C TYR A 135 12.49 1.25 3.03
N TRP A 136 11.21 1.03 2.73
CA TRP A 136 10.11 1.30 3.66
C TRP A 136 10.16 0.37 4.88
N ALA A 137 10.37 -0.93 4.68
CA ALA A 137 10.53 -1.89 5.77
C ALA A 137 11.67 -1.50 6.72
N THR A 138 12.80 -1.01 6.18
CA THR A 138 13.92 -0.51 6.99
C THR A 138 13.54 0.72 7.80
N LYS A 139 12.75 1.64 7.23
CA LYS A 139 12.27 2.82 7.97
C LYS A 139 11.29 2.44 9.08
N PHE A 140 10.33 1.56 8.80
CA PHE A 140 9.38 1.05 9.79
C PHE A 140 10.07 0.30 10.94
N SER A 141 11.10 -0.50 10.63
CA SER A 141 11.84 -1.27 11.65
C SER A 141 12.53 -0.39 12.70
N LYS A 142 12.96 0.83 12.34
CA LYS A 142 13.54 1.80 13.29
C LYS A 142 12.56 2.19 14.41
N PHE A 143 11.26 2.01 14.19
CA PHE A 143 10.20 2.27 15.16
C PHE A 143 9.60 0.99 15.77
N GLY A 144 10.23 -0.17 15.51
CA GLY A 144 9.75 -1.46 16.01
C GLY A 144 8.56 -2.03 15.25
N TYR A 145 8.32 -1.59 14.01
CA TYR A 145 7.29 -2.14 13.13
C TYR A 145 7.93 -3.07 12.11
N PHE A 146 7.33 -4.24 11.94
CA PHE A 146 7.82 -5.28 11.04
C PHE A 146 6.71 -5.77 10.13
N LEU A 147 7.10 -6.36 9.00
CA LEU A 147 6.16 -7.01 8.09
C LEU A 147 5.44 -8.13 8.84
N ASP A 148 4.13 -7.99 9.00
CA ASP A 148 3.26 -8.96 9.64
C ASP A 148 2.53 -9.83 8.61
N TRP A 149 2.09 -9.20 7.50
CA TRP A 149 1.36 -9.88 6.45
C TRP A 149 1.68 -9.31 5.07
N ASP A 150 1.87 -10.22 4.11
CA ASP A 150 2.05 -9.93 2.69
C ASP A 150 0.84 -10.44 1.89
N PRO A 151 -0.20 -9.62 1.67
CA PRO A 151 -1.41 -10.04 0.98
C PRO A 151 -1.26 -10.12 -0.54
N ARG A 152 -0.13 -9.71 -1.12
CA ARG A 152 0.05 -9.58 -2.56
C ARG A 152 -0.16 -10.87 -3.34
N SER A 153 0.16 -12.02 -2.74
CA SER A 153 -0.12 -13.33 -3.36
C SER A 153 -1.62 -13.63 -3.45
N VAL A 154 -2.42 -13.14 -2.52
CA VAL A 154 -3.89 -13.30 -2.50
C VAL A 154 -4.54 -12.28 -3.44
N LEU A 155 -3.99 -11.07 -3.52
CA LEU A 155 -4.50 -9.98 -4.36
C LEU A 155 -4.15 -10.18 -5.85
N SER A 156 -3.11 -10.97 -6.14
CA SER A 156 -2.59 -11.16 -7.50
C SER A 156 -3.64 -11.77 -8.44
N GLY A 157 -3.85 -11.12 -9.57
CA GLY A 157 -4.81 -11.53 -10.59
C GLY A 157 -6.28 -11.21 -10.27
N ASN A 158 -6.54 -10.46 -9.21
CA ASN A 158 -7.88 -10.00 -8.90
C ASN A 158 -8.27 -8.81 -9.78
N GLU A 159 -9.26 -9.00 -10.65
CA GLU A 159 -9.71 -7.99 -11.61
C GLU A 159 -10.42 -6.78 -10.97
N GLU A 160 -10.80 -6.85 -9.69
CA GLU A 160 -11.40 -5.74 -8.95
C GLU A 160 -10.37 -4.84 -8.27
N VAL A 161 -9.09 -5.31 -8.16
CA VAL A 161 -8.00 -4.61 -7.49
C VAL A 161 -7.02 -4.07 -8.52
N ALA A 162 -6.74 -2.78 -8.46
CA ALA A 162 -5.80 -2.15 -9.38
C ALA A 162 -4.39 -2.76 -9.26
N PRO A 163 -3.67 -2.88 -10.39
CA PRO A 163 -2.37 -3.55 -10.45
C PRO A 163 -1.35 -3.05 -9.43
N TRP A 164 -1.34 -1.75 -9.13
CA TRP A 164 -0.42 -1.16 -8.15
C TRP A 164 -0.70 -1.62 -6.72
N TYR A 165 -1.97 -1.80 -6.30
CA TYR A 165 -2.28 -2.36 -4.98
C TYR A 165 -1.93 -3.85 -4.90
N GLN A 166 -2.20 -4.63 -5.98
CA GLN A 166 -1.78 -6.03 -6.06
C GLN A 166 -0.27 -6.19 -5.91
N GLN A 167 0.49 -5.20 -6.40
CA GLN A 167 1.95 -5.21 -6.40
C GLN A 167 2.56 -4.74 -5.09
N ASN A 168 1.98 -3.70 -4.47
CA ASN A 168 2.68 -2.90 -3.46
C ASN A 168 2.14 -3.06 -2.04
N CYS A 169 0.89 -3.54 -1.85
CA CYS A 169 0.27 -3.59 -0.52
C CYS A 169 0.98 -4.54 0.46
N LEU A 170 1.33 -4.02 1.63
CA LEU A 170 1.99 -4.73 2.73
C LEU A 170 1.37 -4.30 4.07
N LEU A 171 1.31 -5.20 5.04
CA LEU A 171 0.88 -4.89 6.40
C LEU A 171 2.06 -4.93 7.36
N TYR A 172 2.26 -3.83 8.06
CA TYR A 172 3.25 -3.71 9.14
C TYR A 172 2.54 -3.64 10.49
N LYS A 173 3.12 -4.30 11.48
CA LYS A 173 2.67 -4.21 12.88
C LYS A 173 3.81 -3.86 13.82
N LYS A 174 3.46 -3.11 14.86
CA LYS A 174 4.35 -2.89 15.99
C LYS A 174 4.58 -4.19 16.73
N SER A 175 5.83 -4.57 16.89
CA SER A 175 6.18 -5.76 17.65
C SER A 175 6.15 -5.49 19.14
N SER A 176 5.54 -6.42 19.88
CA SER A 176 5.64 -6.49 21.36
C SER A 176 6.86 -7.26 21.85
N SER A 177 7.62 -7.89 20.93
CA SER A 177 8.74 -8.78 21.25
C SER A 177 10.05 -8.25 20.70
N SER A 178 11.11 -8.30 21.51
CA SER A 178 12.49 -8.04 21.07
C SER A 178 13.04 -9.09 20.08
N ALA A 179 12.30 -10.17 19.85
CA ALA A 179 12.68 -11.27 18.98
C ALA A 179 12.03 -11.20 17.59
N SER A 180 11.42 -10.07 17.21
CA SER A 180 10.83 -9.93 15.86
C SER A 180 11.90 -10.00 14.79
N THR A 181 11.74 -10.91 13.85
CA THR A 181 12.66 -11.06 12.73
C THR A 181 12.37 -9.98 11.69
N PHE A 182 13.39 -9.21 11.33
CA PHE A 182 13.31 -8.31 10.20
C PHE A 182 13.23 -9.11 8.91
N VAL A 183 12.10 -9.01 8.22
CA VAL A 183 11.87 -9.66 6.92
C VAL A 183 11.88 -8.57 5.84
N ILE A 184 12.73 -8.75 4.84
CA ILE A 184 12.76 -7.90 3.66
C ILE A 184 11.63 -8.34 2.71
N PRO A 185 10.65 -7.48 2.44
CA PRO A 185 9.59 -7.81 1.50
C PRO A 185 10.16 -8.00 0.08
N LYS A 186 9.73 -9.06 -0.59
CA LYS A 186 10.14 -9.30 -1.98
C LYS A 186 9.62 -8.20 -2.90
N VAL A 187 10.42 -7.82 -3.90
CA VAL A 187 9.95 -6.98 -5.00
C VAL A 187 9.08 -7.84 -5.91
N ILE A 188 7.84 -7.39 -6.13
CA ILE A 188 6.91 -7.96 -7.11
C ILE A 188 6.71 -6.92 -8.19
N LYS A 189 6.71 -7.34 -9.45
CA LYS A 189 6.42 -6.50 -10.61
C LYS A 189 5.17 -7.01 -11.31
N HIS A 190 4.12 -6.20 -11.33
CA HIS A 190 2.86 -6.56 -11.98
C HIS A 190 2.99 -6.40 -13.50
N PRO A 191 2.56 -7.38 -14.33
CA PRO A 191 2.72 -7.33 -15.78
C PRO A 191 2.06 -6.14 -16.47
N GLU A 192 0.96 -5.62 -15.93
CA GLU A 192 0.28 -4.43 -16.48
C GLU A 192 1.04 -3.13 -16.22
N ILE A 193 1.82 -3.09 -15.13
CA ILE A 193 2.69 -1.94 -14.79
C ILE A 193 4.02 -2.01 -15.55
N PHE A 194 4.51 -3.24 -15.74
CA PHE A 194 5.78 -3.52 -16.42
C PHE A 194 5.53 -4.32 -17.70
N PRO A 195 5.18 -3.68 -18.83
CA PRO A 195 4.81 -4.35 -20.08
C PRO A 195 5.90 -5.27 -20.66
N GLU A 196 7.16 -5.00 -20.32
CA GLU A 196 8.28 -5.87 -20.71
C GLU A 196 8.14 -7.29 -20.15
N LEU A 197 7.48 -7.47 -19.01
CA LEU A 197 7.19 -8.79 -18.45
C LEU A 197 6.16 -9.55 -19.26
N GLN A 198 5.14 -8.85 -19.80
CA GLN A 198 4.15 -9.46 -20.71
C GLN A 198 4.84 -9.98 -21.96
N SER A 199 5.74 -9.17 -22.58
CA SER A 199 6.48 -9.57 -23.74
C SER A 199 7.40 -10.77 -23.47
N LEU A 200 8.01 -10.83 -22.30
CA LEU A 200 8.85 -11.95 -21.86
C LEU A 200 8.02 -13.21 -21.60
N GLN A 201 6.88 -13.10 -20.93
CA GLN A 201 5.94 -14.21 -20.73
C GLN A 201 5.45 -14.78 -22.07
N TYR A 202 5.10 -13.91 -23.02
CA TYR A 202 4.74 -14.33 -24.37
C TYR A 202 5.89 -15.05 -25.08
N LYS A 203 7.12 -14.52 -25.04
CA LYS A 203 8.31 -15.16 -25.59
C LYS A 203 8.56 -16.53 -24.93
N ILE A 204 8.45 -16.62 -23.60
CA ILE A 204 8.60 -17.87 -22.86
C ILE A 204 7.50 -18.87 -23.26
N SER A 205 6.24 -18.43 -23.41
CA SER A 205 5.13 -19.31 -23.81
C SER A 205 5.31 -19.94 -25.21
N LYS A 206 6.09 -19.31 -26.09
CA LYS A 206 6.42 -19.81 -27.42
C LYS A 206 7.64 -20.73 -27.46
N LEU A 207 8.34 -20.91 -26.32
CA LEU A 207 9.48 -21.82 -26.27
C LEU A 207 9.02 -23.29 -26.34
N PRO A 208 9.82 -24.16 -27.00
CA PRO A 208 9.57 -25.60 -27.03
C PRO A 208 9.44 -26.18 -25.61
N ARG A 209 8.48 -27.09 -25.39
CA ARG A 209 8.23 -27.72 -24.07
C ARG A 209 9.48 -28.24 -23.36
N ARG A 210 10.48 -28.72 -24.10
CA ARG A 210 11.76 -29.16 -23.53
C ARG A 210 12.57 -28.04 -22.88
N LEU A 211 12.54 -26.83 -23.44
CA LEU A 211 13.20 -25.64 -22.85
C LEU A 211 12.43 -25.09 -21.66
N LEU A 212 11.09 -25.06 -21.72
CA LEU A 212 10.23 -24.65 -20.61
C LEU A 212 10.45 -25.52 -19.35
N GLY A 213 10.65 -26.82 -19.52
CA GLY A 213 10.97 -27.73 -18.43
C GLY A 213 12.34 -27.47 -17.78
N ARG A 214 13.34 -27.03 -18.56
CA ARG A 214 14.67 -26.63 -18.04
C ARG A 214 14.59 -25.31 -17.26
N ILE A 215 13.89 -24.31 -17.82
CA ILE A 215 13.71 -22.99 -17.16
C ILE A 215 12.97 -23.17 -15.82
N LYS A 216 11.91 -23.96 -15.78
CA LYS A 216 11.18 -24.25 -14.53
C LYS A 216 12.06 -24.93 -13.48
N ARG A 217 12.96 -25.85 -13.86
CA ARG A 217 13.90 -26.48 -12.94
C ARG A 217 14.92 -25.49 -12.37
N ILE A 218 15.47 -24.62 -13.21
CA ILE A 218 16.41 -23.58 -12.78
C ILE A 218 15.74 -22.61 -11.81
N LEU A 219 14.52 -22.13 -12.13
CA LEU A 219 13.78 -21.19 -11.28
C LEU A 219 13.28 -21.82 -9.98
N SER A 220 13.08 -23.14 -9.92
CA SER A 220 12.67 -23.87 -8.71
C SER A 220 13.84 -24.34 -7.83
N GLY A 221 15.09 -24.03 -8.20
CA GLY A 221 16.27 -24.45 -7.44
C GLY A 221 16.51 -25.96 -7.43
N LYS A 222 15.82 -26.72 -8.30
CA LYS A 222 16.01 -28.17 -8.48
C LYS A 222 16.94 -28.38 -9.67
N VAL A 223 18.25 -28.32 -9.41
CA VAL A 223 19.29 -28.79 -10.31
C VAL A 223 19.49 -30.27 -10.07
#